data_66705c86671a4b3dd8bcfcfa01ab9878
#
_entry.id   66705c86671a4b3dd8bcfcfa01ab9878
#
_cell.length_a   1.000
_cell.length_b   1.000
_cell.length_c   1.000
_cell.angle_alpha   90.00
_cell.angle_beta   90.00
_cell.angle_gamma   90.00
#
_symmetry.space_group_name_H-M   'P 1'
#
loop_
_entity.id
_entity.type
_entity.pdbx_description
1 polymer ?
#
loop_
_entity_poly.entity_id
_entity_poly.type
_entity_poly.pdbx_seq_one_letter_code
_entity_poly.pdbx_strand_id
1 'polypeptide(L)'
;MPRRREVEKRKILPDPKYQDRVVAKFVNNLMRRGKKSTGERIIYGAFDQVEQKLKDDPLKIFKKALDNVKPVVEVKSRRVGGATYQVPVEVRQDRRTALAMRWLIDYSKGRGEKTMQEKLAGEIIDAANNRGNAVKKREDTHKMAEANKAFAHYRW
;
A
#
# COMPACT_ATOMS: atom_id res chain seq x y z
N MET A 1 24.18 8.11 6.82
CA MET A 1 23.07 7.97 7.82
C MET A 1 23.39 8.87 9.00
N PRO A 2 22.44 9.63 9.55
CA PRO A 2 22.70 10.47 10.69
C PRO A 2 22.98 9.59 11.92
N ARG A 3 24.14 9.74 12.54
CA ARG A 3 24.56 8.98 13.73
C ARG A 3 24.06 9.59 15.04
N ARG A 4 23.77 10.90 15.07
CA ARG A 4 23.56 11.67 16.30
C ARG A 4 22.16 12.23 16.50
N ARG A 5 21.27 12.14 15.49
CA ARG A 5 19.88 12.63 15.58
C ARG A 5 18.97 11.85 14.67
N GLU A 6 17.71 11.70 15.06
CA GLU A 6 16.64 11.27 14.16
C GLU A 6 16.28 12.42 13.20
N VAL A 7 16.13 12.09 11.92
CA VAL A 7 15.65 13.05 10.91
C VAL A 7 14.15 13.23 11.11
N GLU A 8 13.71 14.47 11.23
CA GLU A 8 12.28 14.80 11.33
C GLU A 8 11.51 14.31 10.11
N LYS A 9 10.36 13.69 10.35
CA LYS A 9 9.45 13.26 9.27
C LYS A 9 8.83 14.49 8.62
N ARG A 10 8.97 14.61 7.30
CA ARG A 10 8.35 15.70 6.53
C ARG A 10 6.84 15.68 6.67
N LYS A 11 6.24 16.81 7.04
CA LYS A 11 4.79 17.00 7.09
C LYS A 11 4.27 17.10 5.65
N ILE A 12 3.30 16.27 5.29
CA ILE A 12 2.64 16.28 3.99
C ILE A 12 1.37 17.10 4.14
N LEU A 13 1.19 18.08 3.26
CA LEU A 13 -0.05 18.84 3.15
C LEU A 13 -1.17 17.95 2.62
N PRO A 14 -2.43 18.18 3.01
CA PRO A 14 -3.57 17.45 2.47
C PRO A 14 -3.74 17.72 0.97
N ASP A 15 -4.39 16.79 0.28
CA ASP A 15 -4.73 16.92 -1.14
C ASP A 15 -5.72 18.07 -1.38
N PRO A 16 -5.56 18.90 -2.43
CA PRO A 16 -6.43 20.05 -2.64
C PRO A 16 -7.88 19.68 -2.96
N LYS A 17 -8.15 18.56 -3.66
CA LYS A 17 -9.51 18.14 -4.05
C LYS A 17 -10.25 17.45 -2.90
N TYR A 18 -9.57 16.49 -2.23
CA TYR A 18 -10.20 15.64 -1.21
C TYR A 18 -9.83 16.01 0.23
N GLN A 19 -9.01 17.03 0.46
CA GLN A 19 -8.55 17.49 1.78
C GLN A 19 -7.97 16.36 2.68
N ASP A 20 -7.46 15.29 2.06
CA ASP A 20 -6.98 14.09 2.74
C ASP A 20 -5.47 13.88 2.58
N ARG A 21 -4.77 13.63 3.70
CA ARG A 21 -3.33 13.38 3.71
C ARG A 21 -2.94 12.00 3.14
N VAL A 22 -3.85 11.02 3.22
CA VAL A 22 -3.60 9.67 2.70
C VAL A 22 -3.60 9.72 1.18
N VAL A 23 -4.53 10.48 0.57
CA VAL A 23 -4.57 10.73 -0.87
C VAL A 23 -3.29 11.43 -1.32
N ALA A 24 -2.87 12.50 -0.62
CA ALA A 24 -1.61 13.19 -0.95
C ALA A 24 -0.38 12.27 -0.87
N LYS A 25 -0.30 11.38 0.14
CA LYS A 25 0.74 10.35 0.21
C LYS A 25 0.67 9.36 -0.95
N PHE A 26 -0.52 8.98 -1.35
CA PHE A 26 -0.72 8.06 -2.47
C PHE A 26 -0.29 8.68 -3.81
N VAL A 27 -0.62 9.97 -4.06
CA VAL A 27 -0.11 10.75 -5.20
C VAL A 27 1.41 10.73 -5.23
N ASN A 28 2.06 11.00 -4.10
CA ASN A 28 3.53 11.01 -4.01
C ASN A 28 4.14 9.63 -4.30
N ASN A 29 3.49 8.53 -3.92
CA ASN A 29 3.94 7.17 -4.21
C ASN A 29 3.71 6.77 -5.69
N LEU A 30 2.64 7.26 -6.30
CA LEU A 30 2.32 7.00 -7.70
C LEU A 30 3.20 7.83 -8.64
N MET A 31 3.58 9.02 -8.22
CA MET A 31 4.39 9.97 -8.99
C MET A 31 5.72 9.36 -9.43
N ARG A 32 6.10 9.57 -10.69
CA ARG A 32 7.40 9.20 -11.23
C ARG A 32 8.12 10.44 -11.78
N ARG A 33 9.42 10.51 -11.59
CA ARG A 33 10.27 11.60 -12.10
C ARG A 33 9.80 13.01 -11.71
N GLY A 34 9.13 13.16 -10.55
CA GLY A 34 8.63 14.45 -10.06
C GLY A 34 7.38 14.99 -10.77
N LYS A 35 6.75 14.21 -11.68
CA LYS A 35 5.55 14.64 -12.43
C LYS A 35 4.29 14.50 -11.55
N LYS A 36 4.12 15.41 -10.59
CA LYS A 36 3.03 15.37 -9.61
C LYS A 36 1.65 15.55 -10.25
N SER A 37 1.49 16.53 -11.15
CA SER A 37 0.23 16.81 -11.85
C SER A 37 -0.29 15.60 -12.65
N THR A 38 0.62 14.82 -13.24
CA THR A 38 0.25 13.56 -13.92
C THR A 38 -0.26 12.52 -12.91
N GLY A 39 0.39 12.41 -11.74
CA GLY A 39 -0.06 11.52 -10.66
C GLY A 39 -1.45 11.91 -10.13
N GLU A 40 -1.68 13.19 -9.90
CA GLU A 40 -2.99 13.74 -9.48
C GLU A 40 -4.09 13.43 -10.51
N ARG A 41 -3.82 13.68 -11.79
CA ARG A 41 -4.78 13.38 -12.89
C ARG A 41 -5.15 11.89 -12.93
N ILE A 42 -4.19 10.99 -12.71
CA ILE A 42 -4.43 9.55 -12.70
C ILE A 42 -5.33 9.17 -11.53
N ILE A 43 -5.06 9.68 -10.32
CA ILE A 43 -5.84 9.35 -9.13
C ILE A 43 -7.24 9.93 -9.21
N TYR A 44 -7.38 11.19 -9.60
CA TYR A 44 -8.69 11.82 -9.72
C TYR A 44 -9.55 11.11 -10.77
N GLY A 45 -8.98 10.79 -11.93
CA GLY A 45 -9.70 10.03 -12.96
C GLY A 45 -10.03 8.59 -12.53
N ALA A 46 -9.21 7.97 -11.68
CA ALA A 46 -9.53 6.67 -11.09
C ALA A 46 -10.68 6.79 -10.09
N PHE A 47 -10.69 7.82 -9.24
CA PHE A 47 -11.77 8.07 -8.29
C PHE A 47 -13.10 8.40 -8.96
N ASP A 48 -13.07 9.21 -10.01
CA ASP A 48 -14.27 9.52 -10.82
C ASP A 48 -14.86 8.21 -11.43
N GLN A 49 -14.01 7.27 -11.87
CA GLN A 49 -14.46 5.96 -12.36
C GLN A 49 -15.00 5.05 -11.26
N VAL A 50 -14.41 5.08 -10.06
CA VAL A 50 -14.90 4.33 -8.89
C VAL A 50 -16.30 4.83 -8.51
N GLU A 51 -16.50 6.14 -8.45
CA GLU A 51 -17.78 6.78 -8.17
C GLU A 51 -18.85 6.39 -9.21
N GLN A 52 -18.51 6.45 -10.51
CA GLN A 52 -19.44 6.06 -11.59
C GLN A 52 -19.86 4.59 -11.49
N LYS A 53 -18.95 3.68 -11.12
CA LYS A 53 -19.22 2.23 -11.06
C LYS A 53 -19.96 1.82 -9.80
N LEU A 54 -19.62 2.37 -8.65
CA LEU A 54 -20.16 1.96 -7.34
C LEU A 54 -21.21 2.90 -6.79
N LYS A 55 -21.35 4.12 -7.33
CA LYS A 55 -22.28 5.16 -6.87
C LYS A 55 -22.16 5.49 -5.37
N ASP A 56 -20.94 5.39 -4.84
CA ASP A 56 -20.58 5.66 -3.43
C ASP A 56 -19.36 6.58 -3.41
N ASP A 57 -19.07 7.20 -2.26
CA ASP A 57 -17.94 8.10 -2.06
C ASP A 57 -16.60 7.39 -2.37
N PRO A 58 -15.87 7.85 -3.41
CA PRO A 58 -14.60 7.22 -3.83
C PRO A 58 -13.54 7.26 -2.73
N LEU A 59 -13.53 8.29 -1.87
CA LEU A 59 -12.58 8.38 -0.76
C LEU A 59 -12.82 7.29 0.29
N LYS A 60 -14.09 7.01 0.61
CA LYS A 60 -14.48 5.94 1.53
C LYS A 60 -14.09 4.58 0.99
N ILE A 61 -14.35 4.32 -0.29
CA ILE A 61 -13.98 3.07 -0.97
C ILE A 61 -12.46 2.90 -0.98
N PHE A 62 -11.72 3.96 -1.30
CA PHE A 62 -10.26 3.94 -1.29
C PHE A 62 -9.68 3.63 0.09
N LYS A 63 -10.20 4.24 1.16
CA LYS A 63 -9.77 3.94 2.53
C LYS A 63 -10.07 2.49 2.91
N LYS A 64 -11.26 1.98 2.55
CA LYS A 64 -11.63 0.58 2.74
C LYS A 64 -10.68 -0.36 1.99
N ALA A 65 -10.36 -0.05 0.73
CA ALA A 65 -9.41 -0.83 -0.05
C ALA A 65 -8.01 -0.86 0.60
N LEU A 66 -7.52 0.31 1.06
CA LEU A 66 -6.26 0.38 1.79
C LEU A 66 -6.29 -0.48 3.06
N ASP A 67 -7.35 -0.40 3.86
CA ASP A 67 -7.47 -1.17 5.10
C ASP A 67 -7.48 -2.68 4.83
N ASN A 68 -8.13 -3.10 3.77
CA ASN A 68 -8.16 -4.51 3.34
C ASN A 68 -6.78 -5.01 2.84
N VAL A 69 -5.90 -4.13 2.36
CA VAL A 69 -4.57 -4.50 1.84
C VAL A 69 -3.46 -4.36 2.89
N LYS A 70 -3.68 -3.63 3.98
CA LYS A 70 -2.68 -3.44 5.04
C LYS A 70 -2.27 -4.76 5.70
N PRO A 71 -0.97 -5.14 5.67
CA PRO A 71 -0.50 -6.33 6.38
C PRO A 71 -0.33 -6.05 7.87
N VAL A 72 -0.68 -7.01 8.72
CA VAL A 72 -0.44 -6.95 10.17
C VAL A 72 0.96 -7.46 10.51
N VAL A 73 1.41 -8.50 9.81
CA VAL A 73 2.70 -9.16 10.01
C VAL A 73 3.48 -9.23 8.70
N GLU A 74 4.79 -9.18 8.79
CA GLU A 74 5.71 -9.43 7.68
C GLU A 74 6.85 -10.35 8.14
N VAL A 75 7.60 -10.90 7.22
CA VAL A 75 8.76 -11.74 7.51
C VAL A 75 10.03 -10.94 7.27
N LYS A 76 10.95 -10.97 8.22
CA LYS A 76 12.28 -10.37 8.11
C LYS A 76 13.36 -11.43 8.24
N SER A 77 14.36 -11.35 7.37
CA SER A 77 15.51 -12.23 7.44
C SER A 77 16.43 -11.85 8.61
N ARG A 78 16.80 -12.83 9.43
CA ARG A 78 17.79 -12.69 10.50
C ARG A 78 18.85 -13.78 10.41
N ARG A 79 20.10 -13.38 10.52
CA ARG A 79 21.22 -14.33 10.51
C ARG A 79 21.60 -14.70 11.94
N VAL A 80 21.55 -15.98 12.26
CA VAL A 80 21.91 -16.52 13.57
C VAL A 80 22.81 -17.72 13.36
N GLY A 81 24.03 -17.72 13.94
CA GLY A 81 24.95 -18.84 13.86
C GLY A 81 25.33 -19.25 12.43
N GLY A 82 25.37 -18.31 11.47
CA GLY A 82 25.67 -18.59 10.05
C GLY A 82 24.46 -18.97 9.19
N ALA A 83 23.33 -19.38 9.77
CA ALA A 83 22.09 -19.66 9.07
C ALA A 83 21.18 -18.42 9.00
N THR A 84 20.41 -18.28 7.92
CA THR A 84 19.46 -17.19 7.73
C THR A 84 18.05 -17.70 7.98
N TYR A 85 17.38 -17.13 8.99
CA TYR A 85 16.01 -17.46 9.37
C TYR A 85 15.05 -16.34 8.94
N GLN A 86 13.85 -16.73 8.52
CA GLN A 86 12.75 -15.82 8.21
C GLN A 86 11.93 -15.64 9.48
N VAL A 87 12.06 -14.48 10.13
CA VAL A 87 11.42 -14.21 11.43
C VAL A 87 10.17 -13.36 11.23
N PRO A 88 8.98 -13.81 11.69
CA PRO A 88 7.75 -13.02 11.62
C PRO A 88 7.82 -11.85 12.60
N VAL A 89 7.51 -10.65 12.11
CA VAL A 89 7.54 -9.40 12.87
C VAL A 89 6.26 -8.61 12.63
N GLU A 90 5.71 -8.03 13.67
CA GLU A 90 4.57 -7.11 13.53
C GLU A 90 4.97 -5.85 12.77
N VAL A 91 4.11 -5.41 11.86
CA VAL A 91 4.36 -4.23 11.02
C VAL A 91 3.85 -2.97 11.73
N ARG A 92 4.68 -1.94 11.84
CA ARG A 92 4.27 -0.63 12.39
C ARG A 92 3.21 0.02 11.51
N GLN A 93 2.29 0.79 12.08
CA GLN A 93 1.16 1.41 11.39
C GLN A 93 1.55 2.23 10.15
N ASP A 94 2.59 3.05 10.26
CA ASP A 94 3.09 3.84 9.12
C ASP A 94 3.55 2.93 7.95
N ARG A 95 4.21 1.82 8.28
CA ARG A 95 4.71 0.85 7.30
C ARG A 95 3.58 0.03 6.70
N ARG A 96 2.56 -0.34 7.47
CA ARG A 96 1.34 -1.02 6.95
C ARG A 96 0.74 -0.20 5.82
N THR A 97 0.54 1.10 6.07
CA THR A 97 -0.02 2.03 5.07
C THR A 97 0.88 2.18 3.84
N ALA A 98 2.20 2.29 4.04
CA ALA A 98 3.15 2.41 2.94
C ALA A 98 3.19 1.14 2.06
N LEU A 99 3.13 -0.05 2.67
CA LEU A 99 3.06 -1.33 1.96
C LEU A 99 1.77 -1.47 1.17
N ALA A 100 0.62 -1.14 1.77
CA ALA A 100 -0.67 -1.19 1.10
C ALA A 100 -0.70 -0.28 -0.14
N MET A 101 -0.23 0.96 0.00
CA MET A 101 -0.14 1.89 -1.13
C MET A 101 0.74 1.35 -2.26
N ARG A 102 1.91 0.82 -1.91
CA ARG A 102 2.85 0.22 -2.89
C ARG A 102 2.22 -0.95 -3.61
N TRP A 103 1.62 -1.89 -2.89
CA TRP A 103 1.00 -3.07 -3.48
C TRP A 103 -0.17 -2.71 -4.39
N LEU A 104 -1.06 -1.78 -4.00
CA LEU A 104 -2.12 -1.29 -4.88
C LEU A 104 -1.55 -0.72 -6.18
N ILE A 105 -0.50 0.09 -6.12
CA ILE A 105 0.14 0.68 -7.29
C ILE A 105 0.81 -0.38 -8.17
N ASP A 106 1.55 -1.31 -7.58
CA ASP A 106 2.32 -2.29 -8.33
C ASP A 106 1.41 -3.33 -9.01
N TYR A 107 0.38 -3.80 -8.33
CA TYR A 107 -0.57 -4.73 -8.91
C TYR A 107 -1.54 -4.07 -9.90
N SER A 108 -1.90 -2.79 -9.70
CA SER A 108 -2.66 -2.06 -10.71
C SER A 108 -1.92 -1.98 -12.04
N LYS A 109 -0.59 -1.77 -12.05
CA LYS A 109 0.21 -1.73 -13.28
C LYS A 109 0.16 -3.04 -14.08
N GLY A 110 0.04 -4.18 -13.40
CA GLY A 110 -0.02 -5.51 -14.02
C GLY A 110 -1.39 -5.88 -14.60
N ARG A 111 -2.41 -5.04 -14.43
CA ARG A 111 -3.76 -5.30 -14.97
C ARG A 111 -3.82 -5.12 -16.49
N GLY A 112 -4.81 -5.73 -17.11
CA GLY A 112 -4.98 -5.74 -18.56
C GLY A 112 -5.70 -4.51 -19.14
N GLU A 113 -6.27 -3.62 -18.30
CA GLU A 113 -6.96 -2.41 -18.76
C GLU A 113 -5.99 -1.48 -19.53
N LYS A 114 -6.54 -0.60 -20.34
CA LYS A 114 -5.75 0.23 -21.26
C LYS A 114 -5.02 1.36 -20.56
N THR A 115 -5.69 2.11 -19.71
CA THR A 115 -5.14 3.29 -19.04
C THR A 115 -4.80 3.02 -17.57
N MET A 116 -3.83 3.78 -17.01
CA MET A 116 -3.49 3.64 -15.60
C MET A 116 -4.64 4.06 -14.67
N GLN A 117 -5.52 4.97 -15.13
CA GLN A 117 -6.72 5.36 -14.41
C GLN A 117 -7.67 4.17 -14.24
N GLU A 118 -7.96 3.44 -15.33
CA GLU A 118 -8.82 2.25 -15.34
C GLU A 118 -8.21 1.12 -14.49
N LYS A 119 -6.91 0.87 -14.66
CA LYS A 119 -6.15 -0.14 -13.88
C LYS A 119 -6.24 0.12 -12.39
N LEU A 120 -6.03 1.38 -11.98
CA LEU A 120 -6.08 1.77 -10.58
C LEU A 120 -7.50 1.71 -10.02
N ALA A 121 -8.49 2.19 -10.77
CA ALA A 121 -9.89 2.09 -10.38
C ALA A 121 -10.33 0.63 -10.20
N GLY A 122 -9.97 -0.25 -11.13
CA GLY A 122 -10.24 -1.68 -11.04
C GLY A 122 -9.64 -2.33 -9.80
N GLU A 123 -8.34 -2.06 -9.51
CA GLU A 123 -7.68 -2.63 -8.34
C GLU A 123 -8.25 -2.08 -7.01
N ILE A 124 -8.63 -0.80 -6.95
CA ILE A 124 -9.28 -0.21 -5.77
C ILE A 124 -10.64 -0.88 -5.51
N ILE A 125 -11.46 -1.08 -6.55
CA ILE A 125 -12.77 -1.73 -6.42
C ILE A 125 -12.61 -3.18 -5.96
N ASP A 126 -11.69 -3.93 -6.57
CA ASP A 126 -11.42 -5.31 -6.20
C ASP A 126 -10.92 -5.42 -4.76
N ALA A 127 -9.97 -4.56 -4.37
CA ALA A 127 -9.43 -4.52 -3.02
C ALA A 127 -10.47 -4.12 -1.97
N ALA A 128 -11.37 -3.19 -2.27
CA ALA A 128 -12.49 -2.82 -1.38
C ALA A 128 -13.44 -4.00 -1.12
N ASN A 129 -13.54 -4.94 -2.07
CA ASN A 129 -14.32 -6.16 -1.99
C ASN A 129 -13.51 -7.39 -1.52
N ASN A 130 -12.32 -7.18 -0.93
CA ASN A 130 -11.39 -8.24 -0.54
C ASN A 130 -10.99 -9.19 -1.69
N ARG A 131 -10.84 -8.65 -2.89
CA ARG A 131 -10.42 -9.35 -4.10
C ARG A 131 -9.18 -8.68 -4.69
N GLY A 132 -8.64 -9.27 -5.76
CA GLY A 132 -7.52 -8.68 -6.48
C GLY A 132 -6.14 -9.12 -5.96
N ASN A 133 -5.13 -8.79 -6.75
CA ASN A 133 -3.78 -9.25 -6.52
C ASN A 133 -3.08 -8.54 -5.33
N ALA A 134 -3.48 -7.32 -5.01
CA ALA A 134 -2.97 -6.61 -3.84
C ALA A 134 -3.42 -7.29 -2.53
N VAL A 135 -4.68 -7.74 -2.45
CA VAL A 135 -5.19 -8.51 -1.31
C VAL A 135 -4.52 -9.87 -1.23
N LYS A 136 -4.37 -10.57 -2.37
CA LYS A 136 -3.64 -11.83 -2.44
C LYS A 136 -2.21 -11.70 -1.91
N LYS A 137 -1.51 -10.61 -2.24
CA LYS A 137 -0.17 -10.34 -1.70
C LYS A 137 -0.15 -10.21 -0.18
N ARG A 138 -1.15 -9.53 0.41
CA ARG A 138 -1.31 -9.49 1.88
C ARG A 138 -1.45 -10.90 2.45
N GLU A 139 -2.35 -11.72 1.86
CA GLU A 139 -2.59 -13.09 2.30
C GLU A 139 -1.33 -13.95 2.20
N ASP A 140 -0.61 -13.87 1.08
CA ASP A 140 0.65 -14.60 0.89
C ASP A 140 1.70 -14.18 1.93
N THR A 141 1.76 -12.88 2.25
CA THR A 141 2.66 -12.37 3.29
C THR A 141 2.28 -12.90 4.68
N HIS A 142 0.98 -12.97 4.99
CA HIS A 142 0.49 -13.53 6.25
C HIS A 142 0.73 -15.04 6.32
N LYS A 143 0.48 -15.79 5.24
CA LYS A 143 0.78 -17.23 5.16
C LYS A 143 2.28 -17.51 5.37
N MET A 144 3.16 -16.72 4.75
CA MET A 144 4.60 -16.84 4.98
C MET A 144 4.98 -16.57 6.44
N ALA A 145 4.37 -15.58 7.08
CA ALA A 145 4.62 -15.29 8.49
C ALA A 145 4.10 -16.41 9.41
N GLU A 146 2.96 -17.00 9.10
CA GLU A 146 2.40 -18.13 9.83
C GLU A 146 3.26 -19.39 9.69
N ALA A 147 3.69 -19.73 8.48
CA ALA A 147 4.58 -20.86 8.22
C ALA A 147 5.93 -20.74 8.98
N ASN A 148 6.40 -19.52 9.20
CA ASN A 148 7.64 -19.24 9.93
C ASN A 148 7.42 -18.93 11.43
N LYS A 149 6.23 -19.17 11.98
CA LYS A 149 5.88 -18.87 13.37
C LYS A 149 6.81 -19.52 14.39
N ALA A 150 7.34 -20.70 14.08
CA ALA A 150 8.30 -21.41 14.93
C ALA A 150 9.57 -20.59 15.21
N PHE A 151 9.95 -19.68 14.31
CA PHE A 151 11.14 -18.82 14.46
C PHE A 151 10.85 -17.48 15.14
N ALA A 152 9.65 -17.27 15.66
CA ALA A 152 9.26 -16.02 16.33
C ALA A 152 10.13 -15.70 17.56
N HIS A 153 10.69 -16.71 18.22
CA HIS A 153 11.58 -16.55 19.36
C HIS A 153 12.93 -15.90 19.00
N TYR A 154 13.32 -15.87 17.73
CA TYR A 154 14.49 -15.13 17.24
C TYR A 154 14.21 -13.63 17.00
N ARG A 155 13.03 -13.13 17.39
CA ARG A 155 12.68 -11.70 17.29
C ARG A 155 13.55 -10.87 18.26
N TRP A 156 14.00 -9.69 17.83
CA TRP A 156 14.71 -8.70 18.67
C TRP A 156 13.82 -7.52 19.00
#